data_3e3929511ba3e6501b22f7db69a94a5a
#
_entry.id   3e3929511ba3e6501b22f7db69a94a5a
#
_cell.length_a   1.000
_cell.length_b   1.000
_cell.length_c   1.000
_cell.angle_alpha   90.00
_cell.angle_beta   90.00
_cell.angle_gamma   90.00
#
_symmetry.space_group_name_H-M   'P 1'
#
loop_
_entity.id
_entity.type
_entity.pdbx_description
1 polymer ?
#
loop_
_entity_poly.entity_id
_entity_poly.type
_entity_poly.pdbx_seq_one_letter_code
_entity_poly.pdbx_strand_id
1 'polypeptide(L)'
;RDYYASRGLGDVYKRQDDQGQELGRAGSLWVLLNLSTRHMAPPDSILSLMPDNSDLVAPLGLPGPVTEVSGAVTTERKVPVYTDLDVNHHVNNTKYMDWCCNALGIDCMKEHALRRFCLNYDVEVLPGQEIRTELRTLGDHFSYCGFHESQRSFDIGGELMARK
;
A
#
# COMPACT_ATOMS: atom_id res chain seq x y z
N ARG A 1 12.69 0.12 15.83
CA ARG A 1 11.32 0.15 16.37
C ARG A 1 10.82 1.59 16.61
N ASP A 2 11.68 2.47 17.10
CA ASP A 2 11.30 3.83 17.52
C ASP A 2 11.29 4.87 16.38
N TYR A 3 11.86 4.53 15.23
CA TYR A 3 11.99 5.47 14.11
C TYR A 3 10.65 5.81 13.44
N TYR A 4 9.74 4.84 13.37
CA TYR A 4 8.41 5.04 12.78
C TYR A 4 7.43 5.68 13.76
N ALA A 5 7.50 5.35 15.04
CA ALA A 5 6.63 5.93 16.09
C ALA A 5 6.84 7.43 16.27
N SER A 6 8.04 7.96 15.93
CA SER A 6 8.37 9.39 16.08
C SER A 6 8.06 10.24 14.84
N ARG A 7 7.60 9.67 13.70
CA ARG A 7 7.46 10.39 12.43
C ARG A 7 6.18 10.12 11.64
N GLY A 8 5.26 9.32 12.16
CA GLY A 8 4.02 8.99 11.46
C GLY A 8 2.84 8.80 12.38
N LEU A 9 1.64 8.93 11.81
CA LEU A 9 0.36 8.69 12.46
C LEU A 9 -0.12 7.30 12.06
N GLY A 10 -0.35 6.42 13.04
CA GLY A 10 -0.89 5.08 12.82
C GLY A 10 -2.39 5.04 13.05
N ASP A 11 -3.13 4.50 12.07
CA ASP A 11 -4.56 4.25 12.19
C ASP A 11 -4.86 2.77 12.06
N VAL A 12 -5.90 2.32 12.76
CA VAL A 12 -6.43 0.96 12.68
C VAL A 12 -7.90 1.01 12.33
N TYR A 13 -8.24 0.28 11.28
CA TYR A 13 -9.60 0.18 10.77
C TYR A 13 -10.13 -1.24 10.98
N LYS A 14 -11.38 -1.35 11.39
CA LYS A 14 -12.13 -2.59 11.44
C LYS A 14 -13.34 -2.53 10.52
N ARG A 15 -13.57 -3.61 9.77
CA ARG A 15 -14.82 -3.84 9.08
C ARG A 15 -15.56 -4.97 9.76
N GLN A 16 -16.83 -4.74 10.07
CA GLN A 16 -17.71 -5.70 10.74
C GLN A 16 -19.00 -5.86 9.92
N ASP A 17 -19.65 -7.02 10.08
CA ASP A 17 -21.01 -7.22 9.57
C ASP A 17 -22.06 -6.58 10.50
N ASP A 18 -23.34 -6.75 10.17
CA ASP A 18 -24.48 -6.25 10.93
C ASP A 18 -24.66 -6.93 12.29
N GLN A 19 -24.01 -8.06 12.53
CA GLN A 19 -23.97 -8.79 13.79
C GLN A 19 -22.74 -8.46 14.64
N GLY A 20 -21.88 -7.57 14.15
CA GLY A 20 -20.66 -7.14 14.85
C GLY A 20 -19.49 -8.12 14.66
N GLN A 21 -19.63 -9.16 13.83
CA GLN A 21 -18.53 -10.07 13.52
C GLN A 21 -17.49 -9.36 12.66
N GLU A 22 -16.21 -9.48 13.02
CA GLU A 22 -15.13 -8.88 12.27
C GLU A 22 -14.92 -9.58 10.93
N LEU A 23 -15.05 -8.82 9.84
CA LEU A 23 -14.79 -9.26 8.46
C LEU A 23 -13.36 -8.98 8.01
N GLY A 24 -12.71 -8.00 8.61
CA GLY A 24 -11.35 -7.65 8.29
C GLY A 24 -10.87 -6.44 9.08
N ARG A 25 -9.56 -6.24 9.06
CA ARG A 25 -8.90 -5.07 9.67
C ARG A 25 -7.75 -4.59 8.81
N ALA A 26 -7.46 -3.31 8.93
CA ALA A 26 -6.31 -2.69 8.27
C ALA A 26 -5.60 -1.75 9.26
N GLY A 27 -4.28 -1.64 9.09
CA GLY A 27 -3.48 -0.63 9.75
C GLY A 27 -2.79 0.23 8.70
N SER A 28 -2.68 1.53 8.95
CA SER A 28 -1.97 2.45 8.07
C SER A 28 -0.99 3.30 8.88
N LEU A 29 0.10 3.70 8.25
CA LEU A 29 1.05 4.66 8.76
C LEU A 29 1.08 5.86 7.81
N TRP A 30 0.71 7.03 8.33
CA TRP A 30 0.71 8.29 7.60
C TRP A 30 1.93 9.12 7.98
N VAL A 31 2.61 9.66 6.99
CA VAL A 31 3.74 10.57 7.19
C VAL A 31 3.35 11.97 6.74
N LEU A 32 3.78 12.96 7.52
CA LEU A 32 3.60 14.36 7.20
C LEU A 32 4.75 14.84 6.32
N LEU A 33 4.40 15.38 5.16
CA LEU A 33 5.35 15.97 4.24
C LEU A 33 5.20 17.48 4.22
N ASN A 34 6.32 18.19 4.24
CA ASN A 34 6.35 19.60 3.91
C ASN A 34 6.17 19.74 2.39
N LEU A 35 5.09 20.38 1.96
CA LEU A 35 4.73 20.49 0.54
C LEU A 35 5.75 21.26 -0.29
N SER A 36 6.47 22.20 0.32
CA SER A 36 7.49 23.01 -0.39
C SER A 36 8.83 22.30 -0.54
N THR A 37 9.24 21.54 0.49
CA THR A 37 10.55 20.87 0.50
C THR A 37 10.47 19.39 0.15
N ARG A 38 9.28 18.79 0.17
CA ARG A 38 9.02 17.35 0.00
C ARG A 38 9.74 16.45 1.02
N HIS A 39 10.26 17.05 2.09
CA HIS A 39 10.83 16.32 3.21
C HIS A 39 9.79 16.04 4.29
N MET A 40 9.99 14.96 5.04
CA MET A 40 9.17 14.67 6.21
C MET A 40 9.22 15.84 7.20
N ALA A 41 8.05 16.35 7.57
CA ALA A 41 7.93 17.40 8.58
C ALA A 41 8.19 16.82 9.98
N PRO A 42 8.84 17.56 10.90
CA PRO A 42 8.91 17.15 12.29
C PRO A 42 7.48 17.03 12.86
N PRO A 43 7.11 15.92 13.47
CA PRO A 43 5.75 15.69 13.96
C PRO A 43 5.39 16.59 15.16
N ASP A 44 6.36 17.14 15.88
CA ASP A 44 6.16 17.81 17.18
C ASP A 44 5.22 19.03 17.12
N SER A 45 5.20 19.77 16.02
CA SER A 45 4.30 20.92 15.86
C SER A 45 2.85 20.54 15.56
N ILE A 46 2.58 19.31 15.12
CA ILE A 46 1.25 18.84 14.75
C ILE A 46 0.75 17.79 15.73
N LEU A 47 1.63 17.00 16.33
CA LEU A 47 1.25 15.99 17.32
C LEU A 47 0.52 16.59 18.52
N SER A 48 0.86 17.82 18.90
CA SER A 48 0.16 18.54 19.98
C SER A 48 -1.30 18.90 19.65
N LEU A 49 -1.67 18.86 18.37
CA LEU A 49 -3.03 19.13 17.88
C LEU A 49 -3.84 17.85 17.66
N MET A 50 -3.21 16.69 17.76
CA MET A 50 -3.85 15.40 17.53
C MET A 50 -4.36 14.80 18.83
N PRO A 51 -5.46 14.03 18.82
CA PRO A 51 -5.90 13.26 19.99
C PRO A 51 -4.78 12.33 20.47
N ASP A 52 -4.58 12.29 21.78
CA ASP A 52 -3.67 11.30 22.37
C ASP A 52 -4.31 9.91 22.29
N ASN A 53 -3.72 9.04 21.48
CA ASN A 53 -4.13 7.66 21.27
C ASN A 53 -3.09 6.67 21.84
N SER A 54 -2.21 7.12 22.74
CA SER A 54 -1.13 6.32 23.32
C SER A 54 -1.62 5.04 24.03
N ASP A 55 -2.85 5.07 24.53
CA ASP A 55 -3.50 3.94 25.19
C ASP A 55 -4.08 2.89 24.23
N LEU A 56 -4.14 3.20 22.94
CA LEU A 56 -4.68 2.30 21.92
C LEU A 56 -3.59 1.36 21.40
N VAL A 57 -3.73 0.08 21.67
CA VAL A 57 -2.86 -0.95 21.11
C VAL A 57 -3.26 -1.22 19.65
N ALA A 58 -2.35 -0.98 18.73
CA ALA A 58 -2.55 -1.34 17.32
C ALA A 58 -2.54 -2.87 17.16
N PRO A 59 -3.69 -3.52 16.86
CA PRO A 59 -3.79 -4.99 16.86
C PRO A 59 -3.01 -5.66 15.72
N LEU A 60 -2.54 -4.91 14.72
CA LEU A 60 -1.77 -5.43 13.57
C LEU A 60 -0.29 -5.05 13.62
N GLY A 61 0.15 -4.26 14.57
CA GLY A 61 1.45 -3.61 14.51
C GLY A 61 1.56 -2.59 13.37
N LEU A 62 2.73 -1.98 13.22
CA LEU A 62 2.99 -1.04 12.13
C LEU A 62 3.25 -1.79 10.81
N PRO A 63 2.82 -1.23 9.65
CA PRO A 63 3.21 -1.75 8.36
C PRO A 63 4.73 -1.86 8.24
N GLY A 64 5.21 -2.95 7.68
CA GLY A 64 6.63 -3.23 7.48
C GLY A 64 7.01 -3.30 6.00
N PRO A 65 8.28 -3.57 5.70
CA PRO A 65 8.74 -3.78 4.33
C PRO A 65 8.02 -4.99 3.72
N VAL A 66 7.73 -4.90 2.43
CA VAL A 66 7.23 -6.03 1.65
C VAL A 66 8.39 -7.01 1.41
N THR A 67 8.15 -8.29 1.68
CA THR A 67 9.09 -9.34 1.33
C THR A 67 8.89 -9.73 -0.14
N GLU A 68 9.95 -9.60 -0.92
CA GLU A 68 9.94 -10.02 -2.32
C GLU A 68 9.84 -11.54 -2.42
N VAL A 69 8.95 -12.01 -3.29
CA VAL A 69 8.74 -13.44 -3.53
C VAL A 69 9.76 -13.96 -4.53
N SER A 70 10.38 -15.10 -4.26
CA SER A 70 11.37 -15.76 -5.14
C SER A 70 10.67 -16.55 -6.25
N GLY A 71 9.91 -15.89 -7.12
CA GLY A 71 9.17 -16.52 -8.21
C GLY A 71 9.60 -16.02 -9.59
N ALA A 72 8.98 -16.60 -10.63
CA ALA A 72 9.10 -16.06 -11.98
C ALA A 72 8.60 -14.63 -12.04
N VAL A 73 9.29 -13.78 -12.79
CA VAL A 73 8.97 -12.36 -12.90
C VAL A 73 8.16 -12.13 -14.17
N THR A 74 6.99 -11.52 -14.01
CA THR A 74 6.24 -10.94 -15.13
C THR A 74 6.43 -9.42 -15.09
N THR A 75 6.89 -8.85 -16.19
CA THR A 75 7.17 -7.41 -16.28
C THR A 75 6.20 -6.77 -17.27
N GLU A 76 5.62 -5.66 -16.87
CA GLU A 76 4.75 -4.81 -17.70
C GLU A 76 5.18 -3.35 -17.62
N ARG A 77 4.68 -2.53 -18.56
CA ARG A 77 4.80 -1.08 -18.55
C ARG A 77 3.44 -0.44 -18.45
N LYS A 78 3.30 0.53 -17.57
CA LYS A 78 2.06 1.28 -17.36
C LYS A 78 2.34 2.77 -17.42
N VAL A 79 1.43 3.49 -18.09
CA VAL A 79 1.37 4.94 -18.02
C VAL A 79 0.04 5.29 -17.37
N PRO A 80 0.02 6.11 -16.29
CA PRO A 80 -1.22 6.49 -15.65
C PRO A 80 -2.20 7.15 -16.62
N VAL A 81 -3.46 6.74 -16.56
CA VAL A 81 -4.55 7.36 -17.31
C VAL A 81 -5.34 8.32 -16.42
N TYR A 82 -6.20 9.14 -17.01
CA TYR A 82 -6.98 10.15 -16.28
C TYR A 82 -7.72 9.60 -15.05
N THR A 83 -8.29 8.40 -15.16
CA THR A 83 -9.03 7.75 -14.07
C THR A 83 -8.15 7.18 -12.96
N ASP A 84 -6.84 7.18 -13.15
CA ASP A 84 -5.89 6.79 -12.10
C ASP A 84 -5.54 7.96 -11.20
N LEU A 85 -5.79 9.20 -11.63
CA LEU A 85 -5.35 10.39 -10.92
C LEU A 85 -6.36 10.86 -9.88
N ASP A 86 -5.86 11.47 -8.82
CA ASP A 86 -6.67 12.16 -7.80
C ASP A 86 -6.60 13.68 -7.94
N VAL A 87 -7.20 14.39 -6.98
CA VAL A 87 -7.24 15.86 -6.94
C VAL A 87 -5.87 16.52 -6.74
N ASN A 88 -4.87 15.75 -6.30
CA ASN A 88 -3.49 16.22 -6.11
C ASN A 88 -2.64 16.03 -7.39
N HIS A 89 -3.27 15.55 -8.47
CA HIS A 89 -2.62 15.29 -9.76
C HIS A 89 -1.52 14.22 -9.71
N HIS A 90 -1.62 13.25 -8.82
CA HIS A 90 -0.82 12.03 -8.83
C HIS A 90 -1.73 10.79 -8.81
N VAL A 91 -1.14 9.62 -9.02
CA VAL A 91 -1.89 8.37 -8.99
C VAL A 91 -2.53 8.16 -7.62
N ASN A 92 -3.84 7.98 -7.60
CA ASN A 92 -4.58 7.72 -6.37
C ASN A 92 -4.09 6.43 -5.71
N ASN A 93 -3.92 6.46 -4.40
CA ASN A 93 -3.39 5.35 -3.60
C ASN A 93 -4.15 4.03 -3.80
N THR A 94 -5.43 4.07 -4.13
CA THR A 94 -6.23 2.86 -4.39
C THR A 94 -5.87 2.18 -5.71
N LYS A 95 -5.33 2.92 -6.68
CA LYS A 95 -5.04 2.42 -8.03
C LYS A 95 -3.89 1.42 -8.09
N TYR A 96 -2.95 1.52 -7.18
CA TYR A 96 -1.84 0.57 -7.14
C TYR A 96 -2.33 -0.86 -6.87
N MET A 97 -3.36 -1.03 -6.03
CA MET A 97 -3.97 -2.34 -5.80
C MET A 97 -4.78 -2.81 -7.02
N ASP A 98 -5.50 -1.90 -7.72
CA ASP A 98 -6.17 -2.23 -8.98
C ASP A 98 -5.14 -2.74 -10.02
N TRP A 99 -3.99 -2.08 -10.12
CA TRP A 99 -2.91 -2.51 -11.01
C TRP A 99 -2.35 -3.89 -10.62
N CYS A 100 -2.18 -4.14 -9.33
CA CYS A 100 -1.74 -5.44 -8.81
C CYS A 100 -2.74 -6.55 -9.16
N CYS A 101 -4.03 -6.34 -8.90
CA CYS A 101 -5.07 -7.30 -9.23
C CYS A 101 -5.16 -7.57 -10.75
N ASN A 102 -4.97 -6.53 -11.58
CA ASN A 102 -4.91 -6.68 -13.03
C ASN A 102 -3.69 -7.50 -13.47
N ALA A 103 -2.53 -7.30 -12.84
CA ALA A 103 -1.31 -8.05 -13.13
C ALA A 103 -1.43 -9.53 -12.70
N LEU A 104 -2.09 -9.82 -11.56
CA LEU A 104 -2.42 -11.19 -11.13
C LEU A 104 -3.34 -11.89 -12.13
N GLY A 105 -4.17 -11.14 -12.84
CA GLY A 105 -5.01 -11.62 -13.92
C GLY A 105 -6.39 -12.08 -13.50
N ILE A 106 -7.30 -12.07 -14.48
CA ILE A 106 -8.73 -12.33 -14.27
C ILE A 106 -8.97 -13.74 -13.70
N ASP A 107 -8.29 -14.75 -14.22
CA ASP A 107 -8.53 -16.13 -13.82
C ASP A 107 -8.04 -16.36 -12.37
N CYS A 108 -6.88 -15.82 -12.01
CA CYS A 108 -6.42 -15.84 -10.63
C CYS A 108 -7.43 -15.16 -9.69
N MET A 109 -7.92 -13.98 -10.04
CA MET A 109 -8.84 -13.21 -9.19
C MET A 109 -10.27 -13.76 -9.15
N LYS A 110 -10.66 -14.61 -10.12
CA LYS A 110 -11.92 -15.37 -10.06
C LYS A 110 -11.84 -16.52 -9.03
N GLU A 111 -10.72 -17.22 -9.00
CA GLU A 111 -10.52 -18.40 -8.15
C GLU A 111 -10.04 -18.03 -6.75
N HIS A 112 -9.41 -16.87 -6.58
CA HIS A 112 -8.81 -16.44 -5.33
C HIS A 112 -9.34 -15.07 -4.86
N ALA A 113 -9.19 -14.82 -3.58
CA ALA A 113 -9.38 -13.52 -2.95
C ALA A 113 -8.08 -13.10 -2.24
N LEU A 114 -7.88 -11.83 -2.06
CA LEU A 114 -6.81 -11.30 -1.21
C LEU A 114 -7.11 -11.65 0.26
N ARG A 115 -6.26 -12.44 0.87
CA ARG A 115 -6.35 -12.80 2.29
C ARG A 115 -5.71 -11.74 3.16
N ARG A 116 -4.52 -11.30 2.76
CA ARG A 116 -3.69 -10.33 3.48
C ARG A 116 -2.76 -9.65 2.49
N PHE A 117 -2.50 -8.37 2.70
CA PHE A 117 -1.49 -7.65 1.93
C PHE A 117 -0.89 -6.49 2.73
N CYS A 118 0.30 -6.08 2.32
CA CYS A 118 0.97 -4.86 2.73
C CYS A 118 1.27 -4.05 1.47
N LEU A 119 1.16 -2.73 1.58
CA LEU A 119 1.43 -1.80 0.49
C LEU A 119 2.25 -0.63 1.03
N ASN A 120 3.35 -0.31 0.38
CA ASN A 120 4.17 0.85 0.68
C ASN A 120 4.18 1.80 -0.53
N TYR A 121 4.06 3.09 -0.26
CA TYR A 121 4.20 4.17 -1.24
C TYR A 121 5.54 4.86 -0.98
N ASP A 122 6.51 4.68 -1.88
CA ASP A 122 7.85 5.24 -1.72
C ASP A 122 7.95 6.62 -2.38
N VAL A 123 7.41 6.74 -3.61
CA VAL A 123 7.42 7.98 -4.39
C VAL A 123 6.13 8.11 -5.19
N GLU A 124 5.56 9.30 -5.22
CA GLU A 124 4.37 9.62 -6.01
C GLU A 124 4.59 9.33 -7.50
N VAL A 125 3.59 8.73 -8.15
CA VAL A 125 3.58 8.54 -9.60
C VAL A 125 2.76 9.64 -10.24
N LEU A 126 3.36 10.34 -11.20
CA LEU A 126 2.79 11.51 -11.85
C LEU A 126 2.25 11.19 -13.25
N PRO A 127 1.34 12.02 -13.78
CA PRO A 127 0.89 11.90 -15.18
C PRO A 127 2.05 11.89 -16.17
N GLY A 128 1.97 10.99 -17.15
CA GLY A 128 2.99 10.89 -18.21
C GLY A 128 4.24 10.10 -17.85
N GLN A 129 4.41 9.71 -16.59
CA GLN A 129 5.50 8.81 -16.21
C GLN A 129 5.20 7.38 -16.66
N GLU A 130 6.17 6.74 -17.29
CA GLU A 130 6.11 5.31 -17.58
C GLU A 130 6.63 4.53 -16.36
N ILE A 131 5.82 3.61 -15.86
CA ILE A 131 6.14 2.76 -14.71
C ILE A 131 6.38 1.34 -15.21
N ARG A 132 7.59 0.83 -14.99
CA ARG A 132 7.91 -0.57 -15.19
C ARG A 132 7.46 -1.33 -13.94
N THR A 133 6.57 -2.29 -14.10
CA THR A 133 6.05 -3.10 -12.99
C THR A 133 6.58 -4.53 -13.06
N GLU A 134 6.79 -5.14 -11.90
CA GLU A 134 7.24 -6.51 -11.75
C GLU A 134 6.30 -7.26 -10.80
N LEU A 135 5.69 -8.33 -11.30
CA LEU A 135 4.91 -9.27 -10.50
C LEU A 135 5.71 -10.56 -10.32
N ARG A 136 5.75 -11.05 -9.09
CA ARG A 136 6.29 -12.38 -8.75
C ARG A 136 5.25 -13.16 -7.96
N THR A 137 5.10 -14.43 -8.25
CA THR A 137 4.18 -15.33 -7.54
C THR A 137 4.88 -16.63 -7.16
N LEU A 138 4.57 -17.15 -5.96
CA LEU A 138 5.03 -18.45 -5.49
C LEU A 138 3.98 -19.06 -4.55
N GLY A 139 3.28 -20.11 -5.01
CA GLY A 139 2.12 -20.65 -4.30
C GLY A 139 1.06 -19.57 -4.10
N ASP A 140 0.62 -19.39 -2.87
CA ASP A 140 -0.40 -18.38 -2.52
C ASP A 140 0.19 -16.98 -2.27
N HIS A 141 1.51 -16.81 -2.37
CA HIS A 141 2.17 -15.54 -2.11
C HIS A 141 2.45 -14.78 -3.40
N PHE A 142 2.38 -13.46 -3.31
CA PHE A 142 2.76 -12.56 -4.41
C PHE A 142 3.53 -11.35 -3.90
N SER A 143 4.36 -10.80 -4.77
CA SER A 143 4.92 -9.44 -4.64
C SER A 143 4.80 -8.70 -5.97
N TYR A 144 4.46 -7.42 -5.89
CA TYR A 144 4.27 -6.54 -7.03
C TYR A 144 4.88 -5.19 -6.74
N CYS A 145 5.76 -4.71 -7.58
CA CYS A 145 6.42 -3.41 -7.40
C CYS A 145 6.45 -2.63 -8.71
N GLY A 146 6.57 -1.32 -8.59
CA GLY A 146 6.67 -0.41 -9.73
C GLY A 146 7.84 0.53 -9.61
N PHE A 147 8.50 0.78 -10.75
CA PHE A 147 9.67 1.64 -10.86
C PHE A 147 9.46 2.70 -11.93
N HIS A 148 9.76 3.95 -11.60
CA HIS A 148 9.99 5.00 -12.58
C HIS A 148 11.51 5.12 -12.75
N GLU A 149 11.98 4.83 -13.97
CA GLU A 149 13.41 4.67 -14.24
C GLU A 149 14.06 3.62 -13.32
N SER A 150 14.97 4.00 -12.44
CA SER A 150 15.61 3.14 -11.44
C SER A 150 15.02 3.28 -10.04
N GLN A 151 14.13 4.25 -9.81
CA GLN A 151 13.57 4.54 -8.50
C GLN A 151 12.27 3.75 -8.30
N ARG A 152 12.18 3.00 -7.19
CA ARG A 152 10.94 2.33 -6.81
C ARG A 152 9.91 3.38 -6.36
N SER A 153 8.70 3.28 -6.92
CA SER A 153 7.59 4.15 -6.57
C SER A 153 6.67 3.50 -5.53
N PHE A 154 6.50 2.19 -5.60
CA PHE A 154 5.67 1.45 -4.66
C PHE A 154 6.06 -0.03 -4.63
N ASP A 155 5.69 -0.71 -3.54
CA ASP A 155 5.68 -2.17 -3.46
C ASP A 155 4.45 -2.70 -2.74
N ILE A 156 3.99 -3.87 -3.17
CA ILE A 156 2.84 -4.60 -2.63
C ILE A 156 3.26 -6.05 -2.45
N GLY A 157 2.92 -6.64 -1.32
CA GLY A 157 3.11 -8.06 -1.11
C GLY A 157 1.97 -8.64 -0.30
N GLY A 158 1.63 -9.91 -0.55
CA GLY A 158 0.51 -10.49 0.14
C GLY A 158 0.30 -11.97 -0.10
N GLU A 159 -0.84 -12.41 0.40
CA GLU A 159 -1.31 -13.79 0.32
C GLU A 159 -2.69 -13.83 -0.34
N LEU A 160 -2.88 -14.80 -1.20
CA LEU A 160 -4.15 -15.18 -1.80
C LEU A 160 -4.80 -16.31 -0.98
N MET A 161 -6.10 -16.45 -1.10
CA MET A 161 -6.85 -17.59 -0.59
C MET A 161 -7.86 -18.05 -1.63
N ALA A 162 -8.04 -19.35 -1.79
CA ALA A 162 -9.07 -19.88 -2.67
C ALA A 162 -10.46 -19.37 -2.26
N ARG A 163 -11.27 -18.97 -3.22
CA ARG A 163 -12.69 -18.67 -3.00
C ARG A 163 -13.44 -19.97 -2.75
N LYS A 164 -14.34 -19.95 -1.76
CA LYS A 164 -15.24 -21.08 -1.47
C LYS A 164 -16.43 -21.05 -2.42
#